data_860ae4cf0ff3993c8471adb668a3b8e5
#
_entry.id   860ae4cf0ff3993c8471adb668a3b8e5
#
_cell.length_a   1.000
_cell.length_b   1.000
_cell.length_c   1.000
_cell.angle_alpha   90.00
_cell.angle_beta   90.00
_cell.angle_gamma   90.00
#
_symmetry.space_group_name_H-M   'P 1'
#
loop_
_entity.id
_entity.type
_entity.pdbx_description
1 polymer ?
#
loop_
_entity_poly.entity_id
_entity_poly.type
_entity_poly.pdbx_seq_one_letter_code
_entity_poly.pdbx_strand_id
1 'polypeptide(L)'
;MSLNGIWKVEMLGPYGWESVATAFFEDGKYRAASENHYTVGNYEVSGNRIEISAAGEQHGEARTVFGKKEKNLNLKLEGEIEGDVIQGQALDDASAHQISFRITRLADLP
;
A
#
# COMPACT_ATOMS: atom_id res chain seq x y z
N MET A 1 16.35 12.51 -0.16
CA MET A 1 15.30 12.42 -1.18
C MET A 1 13.97 12.10 -0.51
N SER A 2 12.97 12.91 -0.79
CA SER A 2 11.67 12.77 -0.14
C SER A 2 10.78 11.80 -0.91
N LEU A 3 10.01 11.01 -0.17
CA LEU A 3 8.97 10.17 -0.76
C LEU A 3 7.65 10.92 -0.91
N ASN A 4 7.59 12.17 -0.45
CA ASN A 4 6.35 12.94 -0.54
C ASN A 4 5.84 12.96 -1.98
N GLY A 5 4.59 12.60 -2.17
CA GLY A 5 4.02 12.53 -3.49
C GLY A 5 2.76 11.69 -3.56
N ILE A 6 2.29 11.53 -4.79
CA ILE A 6 1.13 10.71 -5.12
C ILE A 6 1.62 9.47 -5.83
N TRP A 7 1.20 8.31 -5.37
CA TRP A 7 1.72 7.02 -5.81
C TRP A 7 0.58 6.06 -6.16
N LYS A 8 0.84 5.19 -7.13
CA LYS A 8 -0.10 4.11 -7.48
C LYS A 8 0.32 2.85 -6.75
N VAL A 9 -0.61 2.23 -6.04
CA VAL A 9 -0.37 0.97 -5.34
C VAL A 9 -0.97 -0.18 -6.13
N GLU A 10 -0.13 -1.16 -6.45
CA GLU A 10 -0.54 -2.38 -7.15
C GLU A 10 -0.15 -3.60 -6.33
N MET A 11 -0.96 -4.62 -6.40
CA MET A 11 -0.67 -5.90 -5.75
C MET A 11 -0.84 -7.02 -6.76
N LEU A 12 -0.02 -8.07 -6.60
CA LEU A 12 -0.03 -9.21 -7.50
C LEU A 12 -1.13 -10.18 -7.07
N GLY A 13 -2.19 -10.23 -7.86
CA GLY A 13 -3.28 -11.18 -7.66
C GLY A 13 -3.11 -12.42 -8.53
N PRO A 14 -4.11 -13.31 -8.50
CA PRO A 14 -4.04 -14.58 -9.25
C PRO A 14 -3.96 -14.40 -10.77
N TYR A 15 -4.42 -13.25 -11.27
CA TYR A 15 -4.43 -12.98 -12.71
C TYR A 15 -3.45 -11.89 -13.13
N GLY A 16 -2.54 -11.50 -12.24
CA GLY A 16 -1.54 -10.48 -12.53
C GLY A 16 -1.63 -9.29 -11.59
N TRP A 17 -0.97 -8.21 -11.97
CA TRP A 17 -0.95 -6.99 -11.16
C TRP A 17 -2.30 -6.29 -11.21
N GLU A 18 -2.81 -5.95 -10.04
CA GLU A 18 -4.07 -5.22 -9.89
C GLU A 18 -3.82 -3.89 -9.21
N SER A 19 -4.39 -2.82 -9.76
CA SER A 19 -4.34 -1.50 -9.13
C SER A 19 -5.33 -1.50 -7.97
N VAL A 20 -4.83 -1.30 -6.75
CA VAL A 20 -5.66 -1.43 -5.54
C VAL A 20 -5.94 -0.10 -4.87
N ALA A 21 -5.09 0.89 -5.05
CA ALA A 21 -5.30 2.18 -4.38
C ALA A 21 -4.41 3.27 -4.96
N THR A 22 -4.75 4.52 -4.64
CA THR A 22 -3.86 5.66 -4.81
C THR A 22 -3.39 6.05 -3.43
N ALA A 23 -2.09 6.23 -3.26
CA ALA A 23 -1.49 6.54 -1.98
C ALA A 23 -0.87 7.93 -1.98
N PHE A 24 -0.85 8.55 -0.80
CA PHE A 24 -0.22 9.84 -0.56
C PHE A 24 0.80 9.66 0.54
N PHE A 25 2.07 9.93 0.22
CA PHE A 25 3.16 9.90 1.18
C PHE A 25 3.51 11.32 1.55
N GLU A 26 3.51 11.64 2.82
CA GLU A 26 3.82 12.98 3.30
C GLU A 26 4.43 12.93 4.69
N ASP A 27 5.70 13.28 4.81
CA ASP A 27 6.39 13.46 6.09
C ASP A 27 6.21 12.29 7.07
N GLY A 28 6.43 11.08 6.60
CA GLY A 28 6.31 9.88 7.41
C GLY A 28 4.90 9.33 7.52
N LYS A 29 3.92 9.99 6.90
CA LYS A 29 2.53 9.55 6.94
C LYS A 29 2.14 8.92 5.61
N TYR A 30 1.34 7.86 5.70
CA TYR A 30 0.83 7.12 4.58
C TYR A 30 -0.70 7.16 4.59
N ARG A 31 -1.29 7.52 3.46
CA ARG A 31 -2.73 7.48 3.28
C ARG A 31 -3.01 6.88 1.92
N ALA A 32 -3.92 5.93 1.85
CA ALA A 32 -4.29 5.31 0.57
C ALA A 32 -5.79 5.12 0.52
N ALA A 33 -6.35 5.27 -0.67
CA ALA A 33 -7.78 5.12 -0.85
C ALA A 33 -8.10 4.58 -2.22
N SER A 34 -9.23 3.88 -2.29
CA SER A 34 -9.86 3.48 -3.54
C SER A 34 -11.35 3.76 -3.39
N GLU A 35 -12.13 3.38 -4.39
CA GLU A 35 -13.59 3.54 -4.30
C GLU A 35 -14.22 2.63 -3.24
N ASN A 36 -13.49 1.64 -2.75
CA ASN A 36 -14.02 0.59 -1.88
C ASN A 36 -13.44 0.58 -0.46
N HIS A 37 -12.28 1.18 -0.26
CA HIS A 37 -11.62 1.13 1.04
C HIS A 37 -10.66 2.30 1.22
N TYR A 38 -10.22 2.51 2.45
CA TYR A 38 -9.14 3.43 2.76
C TYR A 38 -8.24 2.83 3.84
N THR A 39 -6.99 3.25 3.85
CA THR A 39 -6.04 2.95 4.92
C THR A 39 -5.24 4.20 5.25
N VAL A 40 -4.90 4.35 6.52
CA VAL A 40 -4.05 5.45 6.99
C VAL A 40 -3.01 4.89 7.95
N GLY A 41 -1.84 5.47 7.95
CA GLY A 41 -0.78 4.98 8.82
C GLY A 41 0.50 5.79 8.67
N ASN A 42 1.60 5.11 8.93
CA ASN A 42 2.91 5.73 8.94
C ASN A 42 3.90 4.87 8.16
N TYR A 43 4.98 5.49 7.71
CA TYR A 43 6.08 4.75 7.12
C TYR A 43 7.41 5.18 7.74
N GLU A 44 8.37 4.27 7.73
CA GLU A 44 9.72 4.52 8.17
C GLU A 44 10.69 4.05 7.10
N VAL A 45 11.73 4.83 6.87
CA VAL A 45 12.75 4.54 5.88
C VAL A 45 14.10 4.37 6.57
N SER A 46 14.82 3.32 6.17
CA SER A 46 16.17 3.06 6.63
C SER A 46 17.00 2.67 5.41
N GLY A 47 17.87 3.57 4.97
CA GLY A 47 18.59 3.38 3.71
C GLY A 47 17.61 3.33 2.53
N ASN A 48 17.62 2.22 1.79
CA ASN A 48 16.67 1.99 0.69
C ASN A 48 15.48 1.10 1.09
N ARG A 49 15.35 0.77 2.36
CA ARG A 49 14.25 -0.05 2.84
C ARG A 49 13.16 0.81 3.43
N ILE A 50 11.93 0.36 3.27
CA ILE A 50 10.76 1.04 3.80
C ILE A 50 9.81 0.04 4.47
N GLU A 51 9.24 0.46 5.60
CA GLU A 51 8.15 -0.25 6.26
C GLU A 51 6.97 0.68 6.35
N ILE A 52 5.81 0.19 5.91
CA ILE A 52 4.55 0.93 5.96
C ILE A 52 3.60 0.15 6.84
N SER A 53 3.03 0.81 7.85
CA SER A 53 2.00 0.21 8.70
C SER A 53 0.74 1.04 8.55
N ALA A 54 -0.35 0.41 8.12
CA ALA A 54 -1.58 1.12 7.83
C ALA A 54 -2.78 0.31 8.30
N ALA A 55 -3.82 1.03 8.70
CA ALA A 55 -5.08 0.44 9.12
C ALA A 55 -6.23 1.25 8.51
N GLY A 56 -7.35 0.60 8.27
CA GLY A 56 -8.50 1.27 7.70
C GLY A 56 -9.70 0.38 7.59
N GLU A 57 -10.61 0.75 6.71
CA GLU A 57 -11.87 0.03 6.55
C GLU A 57 -12.23 -0.12 5.09
N GLN A 58 -12.93 -1.22 4.80
CA GLN A 58 -13.59 -1.42 3.53
C GLN A 58 -15.01 -0.87 3.66
N HIS A 59 -15.34 0.11 2.81
CA HIS A 59 -16.64 0.78 2.84
C HIS A 59 -17.50 0.50 1.61
N GLY A 60 -17.03 -0.33 0.71
CA GLY A 60 -17.75 -0.73 -0.50
C GLY A 60 -17.76 -2.25 -0.66
N GLU A 61 -18.29 -2.71 -1.79
CA GLU A 61 -18.38 -4.13 -2.09
C GLU A 61 -17.13 -4.71 -2.72
N ALA A 62 -15.97 -4.22 -2.37
CA ALA A 62 -14.76 -4.67 -3.00
C ALA A 62 -14.29 -6.02 -2.47
N ARG A 63 -13.57 -6.70 -3.33
CA ARG A 63 -12.77 -7.85 -2.96
C ARG A 63 -11.42 -7.34 -2.52
N THR A 64 -10.84 -7.95 -1.51
CA THR A 64 -9.45 -7.71 -1.21
C THR A 64 -8.60 -8.69 -2.03
N VAL A 65 -7.36 -8.33 -2.30
CA VAL A 65 -6.42 -9.25 -2.97
C VAL A 65 -6.10 -10.46 -2.11
N PHE A 66 -6.43 -10.41 -0.82
CA PHE A 66 -6.28 -11.55 0.08
C PHE A 66 -7.46 -12.52 0.03
N GLY A 67 -8.44 -12.27 -0.85
CA GLY A 67 -9.57 -13.17 -1.05
C GLY A 67 -10.65 -13.11 0.00
N LYS A 68 -10.59 -12.13 0.90
CA LYS A 68 -11.57 -11.96 1.97
C LYS A 68 -12.27 -10.62 1.87
N LYS A 69 -13.52 -10.60 2.28
CA LYS A 69 -14.23 -9.35 2.50
C LYS A 69 -14.07 -9.01 3.97
N GLU A 70 -13.21 -8.06 4.26
CA GLU A 70 -12.98 -7.63 5.63
C GLU A 70 -13.35 -6.18 5.78
N LYS A 71 -14.13 -5.90 6.82
CA LYS A 71 -14.51 -4.53 7.12
C LYS A 71 -13.31 -3.74 7.64
N ASN A 72 -12.50 -4.37 8.48
CA ASN A 72 -11.31 -3.74 9.05
C ASN A 72 -10.08 -4.28 8.35
N LEU A 73 -9.18 -3.38 7.98
CA LEU A 73 -7.94 -3.71 7.28
C LEU A 73 -6.75 -3.33 8.14
N ASN A 74 -5.81 -4.25 8.28
CA ASN A 74 -4.52 -4.00 8.91
C ASN A 74 -3.45 -4.54 7.99
N LEU A 75 -2.62 -3.66 7.47
CA LEU A 75 -1.60 -4.02 6.49
C LEU A 75 -0.23 -3.60 6.98
N LYS A 76 0.75 -4.44 6.69
CA LYS A 76 2.14 -4.09 6.83
C LYS A 76 2.82 -4.34 5.50
N LEU A 77 3.47 -3.31 4.97
CA LEU A 77 4.20 -3.39 3.71
C LEU A 77 5.68 -3.25 4.02
N GLU A 78 6.48 -4.18 3.53
CA GLU A 78 7.93 -4.11 3.66
C GLU A 78 8.54 -4.18 2.28
N GLY A 79 9.41 -3.26 1.94
CA GLY A 79 9.97 -3.22 0.60
C GLY A 79 11.26 -2.45 0.46
N GLU A 80 11.67 -2.32 -0.78
CA GLU A 80 12.87 -1.57 -1.16
C GLU A 80 12.50 -0.46 -2.12
N ILE A 81 13.20 0.66 -1.96
CA ILE A 81 12.99 1.86 -2.76
C ILE A 81 14.03 1.87 -3.87
N GLU A 82 13.58 1.94 -5.12
CA GLU A 82 14.46 2.11 -6.27
C GLU A 82 13.92 3.26 -7.13
N GLY A 83 14.46 4.47 -6.91
CA GLY A 83 13.98 5.66 -7.61
C GLY A 83 12.50 5.93 -7.32
N ASP A 84 11.66 5.87 -8.34
CA ASP A 84 10.23 6.15 -8.23
C ASP A 84 9.39 4.88 -8.07
N VAL A 85 10.02 3.77 -7.70
CA VAL A 85 9.33 2.50 -7.51
C VAL A 85 9.69 1.91 -6.15
N ILE A 86 8.70 1.42 -5.45
CA ILE A 86 8.85 0.69 -4.19
C ILE A 86 8.26 -0.70 -4.43
N GLN A 87 9.04 -1.74 -4.13
CA GLN A 87 8.59 -3.12 -4.31
C GLN A 87 8.87 -3.95 -3.08
N GLY A 88 8.01 -4.89 -2.79
CA GLY A 88 8.19 -5.78 -1.64
C GLY A 88 7.00 -6.67 -1.41
N GLN A 89 6.77 -6.96 -0.14
CA GLN A 89 5.72 -7.88 0.30
C GLN A 89 4.75 -7.20 1.24
N ALA A 90 3.48 -7.46 1.04
CA ALA A 90 2.41 -7.01 1.90
C ALA A 90 1.96 -8.18 2.78
N LEU A 91 1.74 -7.90 4.05
CA LEU A 91 1.24 -8.86 5.01
C LEU A 91 -0.13 -8.41 5.52
N ASP A 92 -1.05 -9.34 5.60
CA ASP A 92 -2.35 -9.14 6.23
C ASP A 92 -2.32 -9.90 7.55
N ASP A 93 -2.45 -9.20 8.67
CA ASP A 93 -2.42 -9.80 10.00
C ASP A 93 -3.43 -10.94 10.18
N ALA A 94 -4.58 -10.81 9.53
CA ALA A 94 -5.65 -11.79 9.69
C ALA A 94 -5.40 -13.09 8.93
N SER A 95 -4.67 -13.04 7.81
CA SER A 95 -4.52 -14.20 6.93
C SER A 95 -3.13 -14.81 6.91
N ALA A 96 -2.13 -14.12 7.41
CA ALA A 96 -0.72 -14.52 7.34
C ALA A 96 -0.22 -14.78 5.91
N HIS A 97 -0.91 -14.27 4.90
CA HIS A 97 -0.49 -14.38 3.50
C HIS A 97 0.45 -13.25 3.15
N GLN A 98 1.41 -13.57 2.29
CA GLN A 98 2.30 -12.57 1.72
C GLN A 98 1.92 -12.34 0.26
N ILE A 99 1.75 -11.08 -0.10
CA ILE A 99 1.42 -10.70 -1.47
C ILE A 99 2.43 -9.67 -1.93
N SER A 100 2.96 -9.86 -3.14
CA SER A 100 3.87 -8.88 -3.72
C SER A 100 3.14 -7.59 -4.04
N PHE A 101 3.79 -6.47 -3.73
CA PHE A 101 3.25 -5.15 -4.05
C PHE A 101 4.26 -4.35 -4.86
N ARG A 102 3.74 -3.37 -5.57
CA ARG A 102 4.54 -2.40 -6.31
C ARG A 102 3.87 -1.05 -6.18
N ILE A 103 4.63 -0.06 -5.75
CA ILE A 103 4.13 1.31 -5.59
C ILE A 103 4.96 2.19 -6.51
N THR A 104 4.32 2.90 -7.41
CA THR A 104 4.98 3.72 -8.44
C THR A 104 4.58 5.18 -8.30
N ARG A 105 5.55 6.08 -8.29
CA ARG A 105 5.28 7.52 -8.21
C ARG A 105 4.53 8.00 -9.43
N LEU A 106 3.47 8.74 -9.19
CA LEU A 106 2.67 9.37 -10.24
C LEU A 106 2.96 10.87 -10.36
N ALA A 107 3.11 11.53 -9.23
CA ALA A 107 3.32 12.99 -9.20
C ALA A 107 3.87 13.41 -7.85
N ASP A 108 4.45 14.60 -7.82
CA ASP A 108 4.81 15.25 -6.55
C ASP A 108 3.55 15.83 -5.92
N LEU A 109 3.60 16.07 -4.60
CA LEU A 109 2.53 16.78 -3.93
C LEU A 109 2.50 18.24 -4.40
N PRO A 110 1.32 18.82 -4.57
CA PRO A 110 1.21 20.22 -4.98
C PRO A 110 1.72 21.18 -3.92
#